data_b7d1aabb4a09d8386bf3ed23b074b8bf
#
_entry.id   b7d1aabb4a09d8386bf3ed23b074b8bf
#
_cell.length_a   1.000
_cell.length_b   1.000
_cell.length_c   1.000
_cell.angle_alpha   90.00
_cell.angle_beta   90.00
_cell.angle_gamma   90.00
#
_symmetry.space_group_name_H-M   'P 1'
#
loop_
_entity.id
_entity.type
_entity.pdbx_description
1 polymer ?
#
loop_
_entity_poly.entity_id
_entity_poly.type
_entity_poly.pdbx_seq_one_letter_code
_entity_poly.pdbx_strand_id
1 'polypeptide(L)'
;MPHLLIAGATGSGKSVLINTLIMSIIYKADPNEVKMIMVDPKMVELTAYEDIPHLMIPVVKDPKKASAALGWAVAEMTGRYQKFADAGVRDIKSYNAKMDKLTNKDDPDYQKMPQIVIIVDEFADLMMVAPGEVEDSVCRLAQLARAAGIHLVLATQRPSVNVITGLIKANIPSRIALSVSSAVDSRTIIDSAGAEKLLGNGDMLFAPQNLPKPIRVQGAFVSDEERDSVVSFLKEQSNGPSYNEEVTKHIDTAPVPGAKNDSNTAHGGAPEQDEL
;
A
#
# COMPACT_ATOMS: atom_id res chain seq x y z
N MET A 1 4.43 1.34 -14.18
CA MET A 1 4.24 2.37 -13.14
C MET A 1 4.45 1.69 -11.81
N PRO A 2 5.55 1.97 -11.10
CA PRO A 2 5.88 1.23 -9.87
C PRO A 2 4.99 1.63 -8.69
N HIS A 3 4.70 2.92 -8.52
CA HIS A 3 3.86 3.45 -7.44
C HIS A 3 2.87 4.46 -8.00
N LEU A 4 1.72 4.60 -7.35
CA LEU A 4 0.63 5.46 -7.79
C LEU A 4 0.03 6.23 -6.60
N LEU A 5 -0.15 7.53 -6.77
CA LEU A 5 -0.95 8.37 -5.89
C LEU A 5 -2.27 8.71 -6.58
N ILE A 6 -3.38 8.51 -5.87
CA ILE A 6 -4.74 8.81 -6.35
C ILE A 6 -5.37 9.80 -5.36
N ALA A 7 -5.86 10.94 -5.84
CA ALA A 7 -6.59 11.84 -4.97
C ALA A 7 -7.79 12.48 -5.68
N GLY A 8 -8.83 12.77 -4.91
CA GLY A 8 -10.05 13.38 -5.40
C GLY A 8 -11.08 13.59 -4.30
N ALA A 9 -12.02 14.47 -4.51
CA ALA A 9 -13.11 14.75 -3.57
C ALA A 9 -14.04 13.53 -3.40
N THR A 10 -14.84 13.53 -2.36
CA THR A 10 -15.92 12.54 -2.18
C THR A 10 -16.86 12.57 -3.38
N GLY A 11 -17.24 11.41 -3.90
CA GLY A 11 -18.09 11.30 -5.09
C GLY A 11 -17.36 11.49 -6.43
N SER A 12 -16.04 11.69 -6.45
CA SER A 12 -15.25 11.84 -7.68
C SER A 12 -15.06 10.53 -8.46
N GLY A 13 -15.36 9.39 -7.87
CA GLY A 13 -15.13 8.06 -8.44
C GLY A 13 -13.87 7.35 -7.94
N LYS A 14 -13.26 7.82 -6.83
CA LYS A 14 -12.03 7.25 -6.25
C LYS A 14 -12.18 5.76 -5.93
N SER A 15 -13.24 5.38 -5.22
CA SER A 15 -13.51 3.99 -4.82
C SER A 15 -13.72 3.09 -6.03
N VAL A 16 -14.49 3.54 -7.02
CA VAL A 16 -14.69 2.80 -8.28
C VAL A 16 -13.37 2.61 -9.02
N LEU A 17 -12.51 3.62 -9.06
CA LEU A 17 -11.19 3.50 -9.68
C LEU A 17 -10.30 2.49 -8.96
N ILE A 18 -10.30 2.49 -7.62
CA ILE A 18 -9.54 1.50 -6.82
C ILE A 18 -10.07 0.10 -7.09
N ASN A 19 -11.40 -0.10 -7.09
CA ASN A 19 -12.02 -1.37 -7.43
C ASN A 19 -11.61 -1.82 -8.84
N THR A 20 -11.63 -0.93 -9.83
CA THR A 20 -11.21 -1.23 -11.21
C THR A 20 -9.74 -1.65 -11.26
N LEU A 21 -8.85 -1.02 -10.48
CA LEU A 21 -7.44 -1.40 -10.39
C LEU A 21 -7.27 -2.80 -9.78
N ILE A 22 -7.96 -3.08 -8.68
CA ILE A 22 -7.94 -4.41 -8.04
C ILE A 22 -8.45 -5.47 -9.02
N MET A 23 -9.61 -5.23 -9.63
CA MET A 23 -10.19 -6.14 -10.62
C MET A 23 -9.23 -6.39 -11.79
N SER A 24 -8.53 -5.36 -12.29
CA SER A 24 -7.57 -5.54 -13.37
C SER A 24 -6.37 -6.42 -12.99
N ILE A 25 -6.01 -6.47 -11.70
CA ILE A 25 -4.94 -7.33 -11.18
C ILE A 25 -5.44 -8.77 -11.08
N ILE A 26 -6.54 -8.99 -10.37
CA ILE A 26 -7.06 -10.35 -10.11
C ILE A 26 -7.55 -11.09 -11.37
N TYR A 27 -7.88 -10.35 -12.45
CA TYR A 27 -8.18 -10.93 -13.76
C TYR A 27 -6.95 -11.39 -14.55
N LYS A 28 -5.74 -10.93 -14.20
CA LYS A 28 -4.54 -11.13 -15.00
C LYS A 28 -3.43 -11.91 -14.32
N ALA A 29 -3.46 -11.97 -12.99
CA ALA A 29 -2.41 -12.58 -12.20
C ALA A 29 -3.00 -13.53 -11.17
N ASP A 30 -2.38 -14.68 -11.00
CA ASP A 30 -2.76 -15.61 -9.95
C ASP A 30 -2.16 -15.23 -8.58
N PRO A 31 -2.64 -15.83 -7.48
CA PRO A 31 -2.16 -15.51 -6.13
C PRO A 31 -0.68 -15.83 -5.87
N ASN A 32 -0.03 -16.64 -6.72
CA ASN A 32 1.41 -16.93 -6.62
C ASN A 32 2.25 -15.89 -7.36
N GLU A 33 1.63 -15.16 -8.28
CA GLU A 33 2.30 -14.09 -9.04
C GLU A 33 2.16 -12.74 -8.34
N VAL A 34 0.98 -12.47 -7.73
CA VAL A 34 0.69 -11.20 -7.05
C VAL A 34 -0.03 -11.46 -5.73
N LYS A 35 0.52 -10.89 -4.68
CA LYS A 35 -0.12 -10.77 -3.36
C LYS A 35 -0.47 -9.32 -3.07
N MET A 36 -1.52 -9.09 -2.28
CA MET A 36 -1.98 -7.76 -1.91
C MET A 36 -2.03 -7.58 -0.40
N ILE A 37 -1.69 -6.37 0.05
CA ILE A 37 -1.99 -5.86 1.38
C ILE A 37 -2.96 -4.70 1.19
N MET A 38 -4.12 -4.79 1.79
CA MET A 38 -5.15 -3.77 1.69
C MET A 38 -5.34 -3.08 3.04
N VAL A 39 -5.41 -1.75 3.01
CA VAL A 39 -5.61 -0.89 4.19
C VAL A 39 -6.85 -0.06 3.98
N ASP A 40 -7.86 -0.31 4.81
CA ASP A 40 -9.18 0.36 4.78
C ASP A 40 -9.58 0.81 6.19
N PRO A 41 -9.12 1.99 6.63
CA PRO A 41 -9.44 2.51 7.96
C PRO A 41 -10.94 2.77 8.17
N LYS A 42 -11.68 2.97 7.10
CA LYS A 42 -13.12 3.26 7.12
C LYS A 42 -14.00 2.02 7.08
N MET A 43 -13.43 0.85 6.78
CA MET A 43 -14.13 -0.44 6.66
C MET A 43 -15.30 -0.42 5.65
N VAL A 44 -15.15 0.28 4.54
CA VAL A 44 -16.24 0.49 3.56
C VAL A 44 -15.91 -0.13 2.21
N GLU A 45 -14.72 0.18 1.67
CA GLU A 45 -14.43 -0.04 0.26
C GLU A 45 -13.70 -1.37 -0.01
N LEU A 46 -12.69 -1.69 0.80
CA LEU A 46 -11.81 -2.84 0.56
C LEU A 46 -12.20 -4.08 1.34
N THR A 47 -13.10 -3.96 2.32
CA THR A 47 -13.61 -5.10 3.11
C THR A 47 -14.32 -6.14 2.23
N ALA A 48 -14.88 -5.75 1.07
CA ALA A 48 -15.47 -6.67 0.12
C ALA A 48 -14.49 -7.73 -0.41
N TYR A 49 -13.18 -7.42 -0.43
CA TYR A 49 -12.12 -8.32 -0.87
C TYR A 49 -11.57 -9.23 0.23
N GLU A 50 -12.11 -9.19 1.45
CA GLU A 50 -11.69 -10.09 2.53
C GLU A 50 -11.72 -11.55 2.04
N ASP A 51 -10.76 -12.37 2.46
CA ASP A 51 -10.62 -13.80 2.16
C ASP A 51 -10.32 -14.19 0.70
N ILE A 52 -10.06 -13.25 -0.21
CA ILE A 52 -9.58 -13.64 -1.53
C ILE A 52 -8.16 -14.21 -1.43
N PRO A 53 -7.79 -15.20 -2.26
CA PRO A 53 -6.47 -15.85 -2.17
C PRO A 53 -5.28 -14.93 -2.49
N HIS A 54 -5.53 -13.77 -3.09
CA HIS A 54 -4.52 -12.74 -3.34
C HIS A 54 -4.14 -11.94 -2.09
N LEU A 55 -4.97 -11.91 -1.05
CA LEU A 55 -4.61 -11.22 0.20
C LEU A 55 -3.51 -11.96 0.93
N MET A 56 -2.47 -11.23 1.34
CA MET A 56 -1.38 -11.72 2.15
C MET A 56 -1.75 -11.77 3.64
N ILE A 57 -2.54 -10.83 4.09
CA ILE A 57 -3.07 -10.68 5.46
C ILE A 57 -4.53 -10.20 5.39
N PRO A 58 -5.33 -10.33 6.45
CA PRO A 58 -6.64 -9.69 6.52
C PRO A 58 -6.56 -8.20 6.22
N VAL A 59 -7.65 -7.62 5.71
CA VAL A 59 -7.70 -6.18 5.44
C VAL A 59 -7.41 -5.39 6.71
N VAL A 60 -6.40 -4.53 6.67
CA VAL A 60 -5.94 -3.75 7.82
C VAL A 60 -6.88 -2.57 8.04
N LYS A 61 -7.56 -2.56 9.18
CA LYS A 61 -8.59 -1.57 9.54
C LYS A 61 -8.09 -0.50 10.51
N ASP A 62 -7.04 -0.81 11.28
CA ASP A 62 -6.43 0.12 12.24
C ASP A 62 -5.28 0.90 11.59
N PRO A 63 -5.31 2.25 11.57
CA PRO A 63 -4.21 3.06 11.04
C PRO A 63 -2.85 2.80 11.69
N LYS A 64 -2.81 2.41 12.96
CA LYS A 64 -1.56 2.06 13.65
C LYS A 64 -0.97 0.77 13.11
N LYS A 65 -1.81 -0.25 12.89
CA LYS A 65 -1.40 -1.50 12.25
C LYS A 65 -1.02 -1.27 10.78
N ALA A 66 -1.63 -0.30 10.12
CA ALA A 66 -1.25 0.09 8.76
C ALA A 66 0.17 0.66 8.68
N SER A 67 0.60 1.49 9.67
CA SER A 67 2.00 1.93 9.78
C SER A 67 2.94 0.73 9.96
N ALA A 68 2.57 -0.23 10.81
CA ALA A 68 3.35 -1.46 11.00
C ALA A 68 3.43 -2.31 9.72
N ALA A 69 2.36 -2.37 8.93
CA ALA A 69 2.35 -3.08 7.64
C ALA A 69 3.29 -2.42 6.61
N LEU A 70 3.38 -1.09 6.58
CA LEU A 70 4.36 -0.37 5.75
C LEU A 70 5.79 -0.63 6.24
N GLY A 71 6.03 -0.64 7.56
CA GLY A 71 7.32 -0.99 8.16
C GLY A 71 7.73 -2.42 7.81
N TRP A 72 6.81 -3.37 7.89
CA TRP A 72 7.04 -4.74 7.44
C TRP A 72 7.44 -4.79 5.94
N ALA A 73 6.76 -4.06 5.09
CA ALA A 73 7.08 -4.03 3.67
C ALA A 73 8.50 -3.49 3.39
N VAL A 74 8.99 -2.55 4.21
CA VAL A 74 10.39 -2.09 4.15
C VAL A 74 11.35 -3.20 4.55
N ALA A 75 11.04 -3.98 5.58
CA ALA A 75 11.85 -5.12 6.01
C ALA A 75 11.85 -6.23 4.94
N GLU A 76 10.70 -6.57 4.36
CA GLU A 76 10.55 -7.52 3.26
C GLU A 76 11.37 -7.09 2.03
N MET A 77 11.28 -5.82 1.66
CA MET A 77 12.11 -5.26 0.58
C MET A 77 13.60 -5.50 0.83
N THR A 78 14.07 -5.25 2.04
CA THR A 78 15.48 -5.42 2.42
C THR A 78 15.86 -6.91 2.37
N GLY A 79 15.01 -7.79 2.87
CA GLY A 79 15.20 -9.24 2.80
C GLY A 79 15.27 -9.76 1.36
N ARG A 80 14.42 -9.23 0.46
CA ARG A 80 14.47 -9.56 -0.96
C ARG A 80 15.79 -9.14 -1.61
N TYR A 81 16.29 -7.97 -1.29
CA TYR A 81 17.60 -7.52 -1.79
C TYR A 81 18.74 -8.42 -1.34
N GLN A 82 18.70 -8.92 -0.08
CA GLN A 82 19.68 -9.90 0.37
C GLN A 82 19.63 -11.18 -0.47
N LYS A 83 18.43 -11.73 -0.66
CA LYS A 83 18.23 -12.91 -1.51
C LYS A 83 18.68 -12.68 -2.97
N PHE A 84 18.49 -11.48 -3.51
CA PHE A 84 18.98 -11.13 -4.85
C PHE A 84 20.51 -11.09 -4.90
N ALA A 85 21.16 -10.55 -3.87
CA ALA A 85 22.62 -10.54 -3.77
C ALA A 85 23.18 -11.96 -3.70
N ASP A 86 22.63 -12.81 -2.84
CA ASP A 86 23.02 -14.22 -2.68
C ASP A 86 22.82 -15.00 -3.99
N ALA A 87 21.75 -14.70 -4.72
CA ALA A 87 21.47 -15.31 -6.02
C ALA A 87 22.26 -14.69 -7.19
N GLY A 88 22.98 -13.57 -6.99
CA GLY A 88 23.72 -12.86 -8.04
C GLY A 88 22.81 -12.21 -9.10
N VAL A 89 21.62 -11.73 -8.67
CA VAL A 89 20.65 -11.05 -9.54
C VAL A 89 20.31 -9.66 -8.98
N ARG A 90 19.58 -8.82 -9.76
CA ARG A 90 19.33 -7.41 -9.39
C ARG A 90 17.87 -7.09 -9.09
N ASP A 91 16.95 -7.96 -9.48
CA ASP A 91 15.52 -7.70 -9.38
C ASP A 91 14.71 -9.00 -9.29
N ILE A 92 13.46 -8.87 -8.88
CA ILE A 92 12.52 -9.99 -8.71
C ILE A 92 12.31 -10.80 -9.99
N LYS A 93 12.30 -10.13 -11.16
CA LYS A 93 12.10 -10.80 -12.44
C LYS A 93 13.27 -11.74 -12.76
N SER A 94 14.50 -11.25 -12.60
CA SER A 94 15.73 -12.03 -12.79
C SER A 94 15.83 -13.15 -11.76
N TYR A 95 15.41 -12.89 -10.51
CA TYR A 95 15.37 -13.89 -9.45
C TYR A 95 14.40 -15.02 -9.81
N ASN A 96 13.14 -14.71 -10.11
CA ASN A 96 12.14 -15.70 -10.49
C ASN A 96 12.52 -16.47 -11.75
N ALA A 97 13.13 -15.81 -12.74
CA ALA A 97 13.64 -16.49 -13.94
C ALA A 97 14.81 -17.44 -13.63
N LYS A 98 15.61 -17.17 -12.59
CA LYS A 98 16.64 -18.09 -12.11
C LYS A 98 16.01 -19.29 -11.41
N MET A 99 14.99 -19.06 -10.57
CA MET A 99 14.25 -20.12 -9.90
C MET A 99 13.59 -21.08 -10.91
N ASP A 100 13.01 -20.54 -11.99
CA ASP A 100 12.40 -21.36 -13.07
C ASP A 100 13.37 -22.32 -13.78
N LYS A 101 14.67 -22.01 -13.72
CA LYS A 101 15.72 -22.87 -14.32
C LYS A 101 16.20 -23.97 -13.39
N LEU A 102 15.87 -23.90 -12.11
CA LEU A 102 16.21 -24.98 -11.17
C LEU A 102 15.33 -26.20 -11.47
N THR A 103 15.97 -27.33 -11.72
CA THR A 103 15.30 -28.57 -12.12
C THR A 103 14.57 -29.26 -10.97
N ASN A 104 14.93 -28.94 -9.74
CA ASN A 104 14.31 -29.51 -8.54
C ASN A 104 13.36 -28.49 -7.89
N LYS A 105 12.06 -28.63 -8.19
CA LYS A 105 11.01 -27.78 -7.59
C LYS A 105 10.73 -28.13 -6.11
N ASP A 106 11.24 -29.27 -5.65
CA ASP A 106 11.11 -29.72 -4.24
C ASP A 106 12.27 -29.22 -3.37
N ASP A 107 13.22 -28.47 -3.95
CA ASP A 107 14.30 -27.84 -3.19
C ASP A 107 13.69 -26.76 -2.27
N PRO A 108 13.93 -26.80 -0.95
CA PRO A 108 13.43 -25.77 -0.04
C PRO A 108 13.91 -24.35 -0.40
N ASP A 109 15.00 -24.22 -1.15
CA ASP A 109 15.49 -22.95 -1.68
C ASP A 109 14.76 -22.51 -2.97
N TYR A 110 13.90 -23.38 -3.54
CA TYR A 110 13.09 -23.06 -4.69
C TYR A 110 11.84 -22.29 -4.25
N GLN A 111 11.95 -20.99 -4.10
CA GLN A 111 10.82 -20.10 -3.81
C GLN A 111 10.78 -18.94 -4.78
N LYS A 112 9.83 -18.98 -5.72
CA LYS A 112 9.45 -17.78 -6.45
C LYS A 112 8.84 -16.76 -5.49
N MET A 113 9.11 -15.51 -5.74
CA MET A 113 8.54 -14.40 -4.98
C MET A 113 7.38 -13.79 -5.75
N PRO A 114 6.19 -13.64 -5.15
CA PRO A 114 5.13 -12.85 -5.75
C PRO A 114 5.50 -11.37 -5.73
N GLN A 115 4.96 -10.59 -6.66
CA GLN A 115 4.89 -9.15 -6.50
C GLN A 115 3.91 -8.82 -5.37
N ILE A 116 4.16 -7.74 -4.66
CA ILE A 116 3.30 -7.27 -3.57
C ILE A 116 2.73 -5.91 -3.97
N VAL A 117 1.41 -5.78 -3.94
CA VAL A 117 0.72 -4.50 -4.14
C VAL A 117 0.08 -4.07 -2.83
N ILE A 118 0.52 -2.93 -2.30
CA ILE A 118 -0.04 -2.34 -1.08
C ILE A 118 -1.00 -1.25 -1.50
N ILE A 119 -2.27 -1.40 -1.13
CA ILE A 119 -3.35 -0.47 -1.48
C ILE A 119 -3.87 0.18 -0.21
N VAL A 120 -3.81 1.51 -0.15
CA VAL A 120 -4.32 2.32 0.97
C VAL A 120 -5.46 3.17 0.47
N ASP A 121 -6.68 2.94 0.96
CA ASP A 121 -7.89 3.68 0.52
C ASP A 121 -7.91 5.13 1.04
N GLU A 122 -7.50 5.36 2.28
CA GLU A 122 -7.44 6.72 2.84
C GLU A 122 -6.09 6.97 3.53
N PHE A 123 -5.15 7.47 2.74
CA PHE A 123 -3.79 7.74 3.21
C PHE A 123 -3.73 8.86 4.26
N ALA A 124 -4.68 9.80 4.22
CA ALA A 124 -4.76 10.87 5.20
C ALA A 124 -4.92 10.34 6.63
N ASP A 125 -5.67 9.26 6.83
CA ASP A 125 -5.90 8.71 8.17
C ASP A 125 -4.61 8.11 8.77
N LEU A 126 -3.72 7.56 7.95
CA LEU A 126 -2.40 7.10 8.38
C LEU A 126 -1.51 8.30 8.76
N MET A 127 -1.48 9.32 7.91
CA MET A 127 -0.69 10.55 8.13
C MET A 127 -1.15 11.34 9.37
N MET A 128 -2.40 11.17 9.82
CA MET A 128 -2.89 11.78 11.06
C MET A 128 -2.42 11.03 12.32
N VAL A 129 -2.13 9.75 12.23
CA VAL A 129 -1.79 8.89 13.38
C VAL A 129 -0.28 8.81 13.59
N ALA A 130 0.49 8.60 12.53
CA ALA A 130 1.93 8.39 12.59
C ALA A 130 2.65 9.04 11.38
N PRO A 131 2.59 10.38 11.22
CA PRO A 131 3.05 11.05 9.99
C PRO A 131 4.51 10.76 9.66
N GLY A 132 5.42 10.83 10.65
CA GLY A 132 6.85 10.60 10.41
C GLY A 132 7.15 9.18 9.95
N GLU A 133 6.66 8.17 10.65
CA GLU A 133 6.92 6.76 10.33
C GLU A 133 6.30 6.33 9.00
N VAL A 134 5.08 6.82 8.72
CA VAL A 134 4.37 6.55 7.48
C VAL A 134 5.09 7.21 6.30
N GLU A 135 5.45 8.48 6.42
CA GLU A 135 6.18 9.20 5.37
C GLU A 135 7.53 8.55 5.07
N ASP A 136 8.31 8.22 6.10
CA ASP A 136 9.61 7.54 5.95
C ASP A 136 9.47 6.19 5.25
N SER A 137 8.51 5.36 5.68
CA SER A 137 8.27 4.04 5.09
C SER A 137 7.84 4.15 3.62
N VAL A 138 6.91 5.06 3.32
CA VAL A 138 6.44 5.31 1.95
C VAL A 138 7.59 5.82 1.06
N CYS A 139 8.40 6.77 1.54
CA CYS A 139 9.53 7.30 0.79
C CYS A 139 10.57 6.21 0.50
N ARG A 140 10.93 5.38 1.49
CA ARG A 140 11.89 4.27 1.31
C ARG A 140 11.37 3.23 0.30
N LEU A 141 10.10 2.84 0.42
CA LEU A 141 9.48 1.93 -0.54
C LEU A 141 9.45 2.55 -1.95
N ALA A 142 9.01 3.79 -2.08
CA ALA A 142 8.90 4.45 -3.37
C ALA A 142 10.26 4.59 -4.09
N GLN A 143 11.34 4.77 -3.35
CA GLN A 143 12.71 4.86 -3.91
C GLN A 143 13.26 3.52 -4.35
N LEU A 144 13.04 2.45 -3.58
CA LEU A 144 13.80 1.22 -3.70
C LEU A 144 12.94 0.00 -4.06
N ALA A 145 11.66 -0.04 -3.74
CA ALA A 145 10.87 -1.26 -3.78
C ALA A 145 10.52 -1.77 -5.20
N ARG A 146 10.70 -0.96 -6.24
CA ARG A 146 10.40 -1.35 -7.63
C ARG A 146 11.13 -2.63 -8.05
N ALA A 147 12.42 -2.70 -7.81
CA ALA A 147 13.22 -3.88 -8.19
C ALA A 147 12.90 -5.09 -7.30
N ALA A 148 12.46 -4.87 -6.07
CA ALA A 148 11.99 -5.91 -5.16
C ALA A 148 10.57 -6.41 -5.48
N GLY A 149 9.87 -5.81 -6.44
CA GLY A 149 8.50 -6.18 -6.82
C GLY A 149 7.46 -5.77 -5.79
N ILE A 150 7.67 -4.65 -5.07
CA ILE A 150 6.70 -4.11 -4.12
C ILE A 150 6.20 -2.77 -4.65
N HIS A 151 4.88 -2.60 -4.69
CA HIS A 151 4.22 -1.47 -5.33
C HIS A 151 3.22 -0.82 -4.39
N LEU A 152 3.14 0.52 -4.41
CA LEU A 152 2.23 1.30 -3.60
C LEU A 152 1.12 1.91 -4.46
N VAL A 153 -0.11 1.79 -4.00
CA VAL A 153 -1.27 2.55 -4.48
C VAL A 153 -1.81 3.31 -3.26
N LEU A 154 -1.48 4.60 -3.18
CA LEU A 154 -1.93 5.46 -2.08
C LEU A 154 -3.08 6.31 -2.56
N ALA A 155 -4.23 6.20 -1.91
CA ALA A 155 -5.40 6.99 -2.26
C ALA A 155 -5.83 7.88 -1.09
N THR A 156 -6.42 9.06 -1.39
CA THR A 156 -6.94 9.96 -0.36
C THR A 156 -8.07 10.84 -0.92
N GLN A 157 -9.02 11.15 -0.06
CA GLN A 157 -10.06 12.17 -0.32
C GLN A 157 -9.66 13.55 0.22
N ARG A 158 -8.50 13.66 0.90
CA ARG A 158 -8.00 14.90 1.51
C ARG A 158 -6.70 15.34 0.85
N PRO A 159 -6.76 16.02 -0.31
CA PRO A 159 -5.57 16.46 -1.06
C PRO A 159 -4.93 17.70 -0.43
N SER A 160 -4.53 17.61 0.85
CA SER A 160 -3.83 18.71 1.55
C SER A 160 -2.33 18.52 1.50
N VAL A 161 -1.56 19.59 1.67
CA VAL A 161 -0.08 19.56 1.68
C VAL A 161 0.49 18.78 2.86
N ASN A 162 -0.28 18.60 3.94
CA ASN A 162 0.12 17.79 5.09
C ASN A 162 -0.05 16.29 4.85
N VAL A 163 -0.84 15.90 3.84
CA VAL A 163 -1.06 14.51 3.43
C VAL A 163 -0.22 14.18 2.21
N ILE A 164 -0.28 15.02 1.18
CA ILE A 164 0.51 14.90 -0.05
C ILE A 164 1.71 15.85 0.07
N THR A 165 2.69 15.43 0.84
CA THR A 165 3.88 16.25 1.13
C THR A 165 4.80 16.35 -0.09
N GLY A 166 5.73 17.29 -0.03
CA GLY A 166 6.76 17.43 -1.07
C GLY A 166 7.63 16.17 -1.21
N LEU A 167 7.92 15.46 -0.10
CA LEU A 167 8.69 14.23 -0.10
C LEU A 167 7.93 13.09 -0.79
N ILE A 168 6.64 12.93 -0.49
CA ILE A 168 5.80 11.93 -1.15
C ILE A 168 5.70 12.20 -2.65
N LYS A 169 5.46 13.46 -3.06
CA LYS A 169 5.39 13.82 -4.47
C LYS A 169 6.70 13.58 -5.23
N ALA A 170 7.83 13.85 -4.59
CA ALA A 170 9.14 13.61 -5.20
C ALA A 170 9.41 12.12 -5.47
N ASN A 171 8.88 11.24 -4.61
CA ASN A 171 9.12 9.80 -4.68
C ASN A 171 8.01 9.02 -5.42
N ILE A 172 6.79 9.57 -5.50
CA ILE A 172 5.67 9.00 -6.25
C ILE A 172 5.28 9.95 -7.40
N PRO A 173 6.01 9.90 -8.50
CA PRO A 173 5.81 10.84 -9.61
C PRO A 173 4.58 10.51 -10.49
N SER A 174 4.07 9.28 -10.44
CA SER A 174 2.86 8.92 -11.18
C SER A 174 1.62 9.18 -10.32
N ARG A 175 0.75 10.08 -10.79
CA ARG A 175 -0.37 10.57 -10.00
C ARG A 175 -1.65 10.64 -10.82
N ILE A 176 -2.78 10.43 -10.14
CA ILE A 176 -4.12 10.62 -10.67
C ILE A 176 -4.84 11.64 -9.81
N ALA A 177 -5.32 12.71 -10.44
CA ALA A 177 -6.28 13.63 -9.85
C ALA A 177 -7.66 13.35 -10.44
N LEU A 178 -8.57 12.88 -9.60
CA LEU A 178 -10.00 12.88 -9.87
C LEU A 178 -10.56 14.29 -9.61
N SER A 179 -11.87 14.49 -9.79
CA SER A 179 -12.51 15.77 -9.53
C SER A 179 -12.24 16.27 -8.11
N VAL A 180 -11.87 17.53 -7.95
CA VAL A 180 -11.59 18.23 -6.69
C VAL A 180 -12.34 19.55 -6.61
N SER A 181 -12.42 20.12 -5.39
CA SER A 181 -13.19 21.33 -5.14
C SER A 181 -12.50 22.62 -5.59
N SER A 182 -11.17 22.61 -5.71
CA SER A 182 -10.41 23.83 -6.00
C SER A 182 -9.20 23.58 -6.90
N ALA A 183 -8.74 24.64 -7.59
CA ALA A 183 -7.48 24.61 -8.32
C ALA A 183 -6.26 24.46 -7.41
N VAL A 184 -6.38 24.79 -6.12
CA VAL A 184 -5.32 24.56 -5.12
C VAL A 184 -5.16 23.05 -4.88
N ASP A 185 -6.26 22.33 -4.69
CA ASP A 185 -6.24 20.86 -4.53
C ASP A 185 -5.65 20.20 -5.77
N SER A 186 -6.05 20.63 -6.97
CA SER A 186 -5.47 20.12 -8.21
C SER A 186 -3.94 20.28 -8.24
N ARG A 187 -3.43 21.48 -7.90
CA ARG A 187 -1.98 21.72 -7.84
C ARG A 187 -1.30 20.88 -6.74
N THR A 188 -1.96 20.67 -5.63
CA THR A 188 -1.42 19.80 -4.57
C THR A 188 -1.17 18.37 -5.07
N ILE A 189 -2.06 17.86 -5.92
CA ILE A 189 -1.96 16.47 -6.44
C ILE A 189 -0.99 16.39 -7.62
N ILE A 190 -1.25 17.17 -8.70
CA ILE A 190 -0.58 17.00 -10.01
C ILE A 190 0.28 18.18 -10.42
N ASP A 191 0.57 19.11 -9.52
CA ASP A 191 1.37 20.33 -9.74
C ASP A 191 0.78 21.28 -10.81
N SER A 192 -0.46 21.04 -11.24
CA SER A 192 -1.17 21.87 -12.23
C SER A 192 -2.65 22.01 -11.87
N ALA A 193 -3.28 23.09 -12.33
CA ALA A 193 -4.72 23.25 -12.27
C ALA A 193 -5.39 22.38 -13.35
N GLY A 194 -6.68 22.09 -13.16
CA GLY A 194 -7.52 21.41 -14.16
C GLY A 194 -8.43 20.34 -13.56
N ALA A 195 -8.04 19.70 -12.46
CA ALA A 195 -8.86 18.66 -11.82
C ALA A 195 -10.17 19.25 -11.23
N GLU A 196 -10.21 20.53 -10.90
CA GLU A 196 -11.42 21.24 -10.47
C GLU A 196 -12.48 21.42 -11.59
N LYS A 197 -12.11 21.10 -12.83
CA LYS A 197 -12.99 21.18 -14.00
C LYS A 197 -13.48 19.83 -14.48
N LEU A 198 -13.09 18.75 -13.81
CA LEU A 198 -13.49 17.41 -14.12
C LEU A 198 -14.95 17.15 -13.74
N LEU A 199 -15.59 16.26 -14.47
CA LEU A 199 -17.03 15.99 -14.36
C LEU A 199 -17.41 15.08 -13.18
N GLY A 200 -16.41 14.46 -12.50
CA GLY A 200 -16.66 13.40 -11.51
C GLY A 200 -16.88 12.04 -12.16
N ASN A 201 -17.37 11.06 -11.39
CA ASN A 201 -17.68 9.70 -11.87
C ASN A 201 -16.51 9.04 -12.64
N GLY A 202 -15.29 9.20 -12.16
CA GLY A 202 -14.10 8.60 -12.76
C GLY A 202 -13.45 9.40 -13.88
N ASP A 203 -13.93 10.60 -14.19
CA ASP A 203 -13.21 11.55 -15.04
C ASP A 203 -11.97 12.04 -14.29
N MET A 204 -10.78 11.88 -14.87
CA MET A 204 -9.52 12.09 -14.17
C MET A 204 -8.45 12.73 -15.05
N LEU A 205 -7.48 13.35 -14.39
CA LEU A 205 -6.21 13.75 -14.97
C LEU A 205 -5.13 12.77 -14.49
N PHE A 206 -4.56 12.03 -15.41
CA PHE A 206 -3.45 11.11 -15.16
C PHE A 206 -2.13 11.78 -15.53
N ALA A 207 -1.25 11.94 -14.56
CA ALA A 207 0.10 12.49 -14.69
C ALA A 207 1.13 11.36 -14.52
N PRO A 208 1.46 10.60 -15.56
CA PRO A 208 2.51 9.59 -15.49
C PRO A 208 3.89 10.24 -15.50
N GLN A 209 4.87 9.57 -14.89
CA GLN A 209 6.25 10.07 -14.79
C GLN A 209 6.91 10.40 -16.14
N ASN A 210 6.52 9.70 -17.20
CA ASN A 210 7.15 9.81 -18.53
C ASN A 210 6.52 10.84 -19.45
N LEU A 211 5.47 11.53 -19.04
CA LEU A 211 4.82 12.57 -19.82
C LEU A 211 4.97 13.94 -19.15
N PRO A 212 5.24 15.00 -19.92
CA PRO A 212 5.44 16.34 -19.38
C PRO A 212 4.12 17.03 -18.95
N LYS A 213 2.98 16.51 -19.39
CA LYS A 213 1.65 17.04 -19.07
C LYS A 213 0.69 15.92 -18.72
N PRO A 214 -0.24 16.14 -17.79
CA PRO A 214 -1.31 15.20 -17.52
C PRO A 214 -2.18 14.97 -18.76
N ILE A 215 -2.67 13.73 -18.89
CA ILE A 215 -3.68 13.36 -19.89
C ILE A 215 -5.03 13.16 -19.21
N ARG A 216 -6.11 13.56 -19.88
CA ARG A 216 -7.47 13.30 -19.40
C ARG A 216 -7.90 11.89 -19.76
N VAL A 217 -8.38 11.13 -18.79
CA VAL A 217 -8.79 9.75 -18.95
C VAL A 217 -10.13 9.55 -18.25
N GLN A 218 -11.01 8.75 -18.84
CA GLN A 218 -12.21 8.26 -18.18
C GLN A 218 -11.94 6.89 -17.59
N GLY A 219 -12.14 6.73 -16.28
CA GLY A 219 -12.07 5.44 -15.58
C GLY A 219 -13.18 4.50 -16.03
N ALA A 220 -12.87 3.22 -16.15
CA ALA A 220 -13.89 2.20 -16.35
C ALA A 220 -14.76 2.07 -15.10
N PHE A 221 -16.00 1.68 -15.28
CA PHE A 221 -16.95 1.39 -14.21
C PHE A 221 -17.04 -0.12 -14.00
N VAL A 222 -16.99 -0.53 -12.73
CA VAL A 222 -17.28 -1.90 -12.28
C VAL A 222 -18.33 -1.76 -11.20
N SER A 223 -19.47 -2.45 -11.36
CA SER A 223 -20.52 -2.43 -10.36
C SER A 223 -20.17 -3.29 -9.13
N ASP A 224 -20.89 -3.08 -8.03
CA ASP A 224 -20.71 -3.89 -6.82
C ASP A 224 -21.08 -5.35 -7.08
N GLU A 225 -22.13 -5.62 -7.88
CA GLU A 225 -22.55 -6.96 -8.24
C GLU A 225 -21.48 -7.70 -9.08
N GLU A 226 -20.83 -7.00 -10.03
CA GLU A 226 -19.75 -7.57 -10.82
C GLU A 226 -18.54 -7.89 -9.94
N ARG A 227 -18.16 -6.96 -9.04
CA ARG A 227 -17.08 -7.18 -8.06
C ARG A 227 -17.38 -8.39 -7.18
N ASP A 228 -18.57 -8.43 -6.57
CA ASP A 228 -18.95 -9.48 -5.62
C ASP A 228 -19.04 -10.86 -6.30
N SER A 229 -19.47 -10.91 -7.55
CA SER A 229 -19.46 -12.15 -8.36
C SER A 229 -18.04 -12.68 -8.55
N VAL A 230 -17.09 -11.81 -8.88
CA VAL A 230 -15.68 -12.22 -9.09
C VAL A 230 -15.03 -12.61 -7.75
N VAL A 231 -15.29 -11.86 -6.69
CA VAL A 231 -14.78 -12.17 -5.35
C VAL A 231 -15.28 -13.53 -4.87
N SER A 232 -16.59 -13.82 -5.04
CA SER A 232 -17.18 -15.11 -4.69
C SER A 232 -16.56 -16.25 -5.47
N PHE A 233 -16.40 -16.09 -6.77
CA PHE A 233 -15.74 -17.07 -7.63
C PHE A 233 -14.30 -17.38 -7.17
N LEU A 234 -13.52 -16.37 -6.81
CA LEU A 234 -12.15 -16.57 -6.31
C LEU A 234 -12.12 -17.29 -4.97
N LYS A 235 -13.07 -17.00 -4.08
CA LYS A 235 -13.19 -17.67 -2.77
C LYS A 235 -13.58 -19.14 -2.92
N GLU A 236 -14.46 -19.45 -3.85
CA GLU A 236 -14.89 -20.83 -4.14
C GLU A 236 -13.76 -21.67 -4.75
N GLN A 237 -12.88 -21.07 -5.54
CA GLN A 237 -11.71 -21.76 -6.11
C GLN A 237 -10.59 -22.00 -5.09
N SER A 238 -10.57 -21.25 -4.01
CA SER A 238 -9.58 -21.41 -2.95
C SER A 238 -10.11 -22.30 -1.83
N ASN A 239 -9.24 -23.11 -1.23
CA ASN A 239 -9.59 -23.92 -0.03
C ASN A 239 -9.69 -23.06 1.26
N GLY A 240 -10.10 -21.80 1.14
CA GLY A 240 -10.15 -20.81 2.21
C GLY A 240 -9.04 -19.74 2.13
N PRO A 241 -9.03 -18.78 3.06
CA PRO A 241 -8.03 -17.71 3.06
C PRO A 241 -6.63 -18.27 3.29
N SER A 242 -5.68 -17.84 2.47
CA SER A 242 -4.26 -18.22 2.56
C SER A 242 -3.45 -17.07 3.15
N TYR A 243 -3.79 -16.66 4.38
CA TYR A 243 -3.07 -15.59 5.07
C TYR A 243 -1.70 -16.04 5.56
N ASN A 244 -0.72 -15.15 5.50
CA ASN A 244 0.60 -15.38 6.05
C ASN A 244 0.59 -15.04 7.55
N GLU A 245 0.61 -16.10 8.39
CA GLU A 245 0.57 -15.93 9.85
C GLU A 245 1.78 -15.18 10.42
N GLU A 246 2.97 -15.32 9.83
CA GLU A 246 4.17 -14.63 10.29
C GLU A 246 4.04 -13.13 10.08
N VAL A 247 3.56 -12.71 8.91
CA VAL A 247 3.29 -11.30 8.59
C VAL A 247 2.22 -10.75 9.51
N THR A 248 1.12 -11.48 9.70
CA THR A 248 0.04 -11.08 10.60
C THR A 248 0.55 -10.88 12.04
N LYS A 249 1.29 -11.85 12.57
CA LYS A 249 1.89 -11.75 13.91
C LYS A 249 2.86 -10.57 14.02
N HIS A 250 3.70 -10.35 13.00
CA HIS A 250 4.63 -9.22 13.00
C HIS A 250 3.89 -7.88 13.11
N ILE A 251 2.82 -7.70 12.34
CA ILE A 251 2.01 -6.48 12.36
C ILE A 251 1.26 -6.32 13.67
N ASP A 252 0.74 -7.42 14.24
CA ASP A 252 -0.02 -7.39 15.49
C ASP A 252 0.86 -7.12 16.73
N THR A 253 2.14 -7.53 16.69
CA THR A 253 3.10 -7.35 17.80
C THR A 253 3.99 -6.13 17.65
N ALA A 254 3.93 -5.42 16.52
CA ALA A 254 4.72 -4.23 16.29
C ALA A 254 4.43 -3.15 17.36
N PRO A 255 5.46 -2.46 17.88
CA PRO A 255 5.24 -1.39 18.86
C PRO A 255 4.34 -0.32 18.26
N VAL A 256 3.32 0.07 19.02
CA VAL A 256 2.37 1.09 18.59
C VAL A 256 3.07 2.45 18.53
N PRO A 257 3.05 3.16 17.39
CA PRO A 257 3.61 4.50 17.27
C PRO A 257 3.05 5.42 18.36
N GLY A 258 3.93 6.09 19.11
CA GLY A 258 3.54 7.05 20.15
C GLY A 258 3.23 6.48 21.53
N ALA A 259 3.34 5.19 21.76
CA ALA A 259 3.34 4.64 23.12
C ALA A 259 4.64 5.04 23.83
N LYS A 260 4.60 6.04 24.72
CA LYS A 260 5.70 6.31 25.64
C LYS A 260 5.93 5.04 26.45
N ASN A 261 7.16 4.54 26.46
CA ASN A 261 7.61 3.55 27.45
C ASN A 261 7.50 4.19 28.85
N ASP A 262 6.40 4.00 29.54
CA ASP A 262 6.29 4.21 30.98
C ASP A 262 6.99 3.05 31.73
N SER A 263 8.27 2.85 31.45
CA SER A 263 9.16 2.03 32.25
C SER A 263 10.22 2.91 32.89
N ASN A 264 9.79 3.76 33.83
CA ASN A 264 10.73 4.29 34.82
C ASN A 264 9.97 4.84 36.02
N THR A 265 9.76 3.99 37.02
CA THR A 265 9.73 4.43 38.45
C THR A 265 9.76 3.20 39.34
N ALA A 266 10.94 2.74 39.65
CA ALA A 266 11.22 2.07 40.90
C ALA A 266 12.63 2.47 41.33
N HIS A 267 12.78 3.70 41.82
CA HIS A 267 13.87 4.04 42.71
C HIS A 267 13.28 4.05 44.11
N GLY A 268 13.60 2.99 44.83
CA GLY A 268 13.37 2.93 46.26
C GLY A 268 14.15 4.04 46.98
N GLY A 269 13.41 4.90 47.66
CA GLY A 269 13.94 5.78 48.66
C GLY A 269 14.43 4.97 49.88
N ALA A 270 15.70 5.03 50.16
CA ALA A 270 16.25 4.66 51.46
C ALA A 270 15.91 5.76 52.47
N PRO A 271 15.60 5.43 53.75
CA PRO A 271 15.36 6.44 54.76
C PRO A 271 16.67 7.03 55.25
N GLU A 272 16.77 8.37 55.22
CA GLU A 272 17.79 9.09 56.00
C GLU A 272 17.53 8.90 57.49
N GLN A 273 18.53 8.39 58.18
CA GLN A 273 18.61 8.45 59.64
C GLN A 273 19.15 9.80 60.05
N ASP A 274 18.39 10.57 60.86
CA ASP A 274 18.87 11.66 61.68
C ASP A 274 19.81 11.14 62.75
N GLU A 275 21.00 11.71 62.81
CA GLU A 275 21.81 11.76 64.05
C GLU A 275 22.54 13.11 64.12
N LEU A 276 22.14 13.89 65.18
CA LEU A 276 22.86 14.91 65.97
C LEU A 276 23.42 16.15 65.29
#